data_2f7843dfdd8425ddffc4e08d292a8d19
#
_entry.id   2f7843dfdd8425ddffc4e08d292a8d19
#
_cell.length_a   1.000
_cell.length_b   1.000
_cell.length_c   1.000
_cell.angle_alpha   90.00
_cell.angle_beta   90.00
_cell.angle_gamma   90.00
#
_symmetry.space_group_name_H-M   'P 1'
#
loop_
_entity.id
_entity.type
_entity.pdbx_description
1 polymer ?
#
loop_
_entity_poly.entity_id
_entity_poly.type
_entity_poly.pdbx_seq_one_letter_code
_entity_poly.pdbx_strand_id
1 'polypeptide(L)'
;MKPSELKNLLAKAFAARLKVLIKGAPGIGKTEIVLQAAAQAGAEVVLMHPSVSDPVDFKGLPAISDGKAEFLPYGQLRKLVEASKPTICFIDDIGQAPHAVQAALMQLIHAREVDGQRISDHVVFAGATNDSSHMAGVSSILEPVKSRWDTIVSLTADADEWVAWALQAKIAPSVVAFIRFRPALLNDFRPTRELKNSPCPRTVEAVGRWVASGIEDHSVIAGAAGEGFAAEFGAFLQVWRSVPDVDALLANPSAAHVPSLSNPSMLVAVASAVAYRATPANFAAVITYLSRLPQEYSVMAVRDATARDPKLNESPAYTKWVIENQEVFA
;
A
#
# COMPACT_ATOMS: atom_id res chain seq x y z
N MET A 1 3.19 11.34 5.83
CA MET A 1 1.74 11.13 5.64
C MET A 1 1.49 9.65 5.51
N LYS A 2 0.52 9.09 6.25
CA LYS A 2 0.11 7.69 6.17
C LYS A 2 -0.72 7.41 4.90
N PRO A 3 -0.86 6.14 4.48
CA PRO A 3 -1.67 5.77 3.31
C PRO A 3 -3.11 6.29 3.33
N SER A 4 -3.82 6.16 4.46
CA SER A 4 -5.20 6.64 4.60
C SER A 4 -5.32 8.16 4.50
N GLU A 5 -4.39 8.90 5.12
CA GLU A 5 -4.32 10.36 5.03
C GLU A 5 -4.09 10.81 3.59
N LEU A 6 -3.16 10.13 2.87
CA LEU A 6 -2.89 10.41 1.46
C LEU A 6 -4.12 10.12 0.59
N LYS A 7 -4.79 9.00 0.81
CA LYS A 7 -6.01 8.64 0.06
C LYS A 7 -7.10 9.70 0.24
N ASN A 8 -7.31 10.17 1.47
CA ASN A 8 -8.27 11.23 1.77
C ASN A 8 -7.88 12.58 1.15
N LEU A 9 -6.58 12.93 1.18
CA LEU A 9 -6.07 14.12 0.51
C LEU A 9 -6.31 14.06 -0.99
N LEU A 10 -5.98 12.93 -1.63
CA LEU A 10 -6.16 12.75 -3.08
C LEU A 10 -7.63 12.85 -3.49
N ALA A 11 -8.56 12.26 -2.73
CA ALA A 11 -9.98 12.38 -3.02
C ALA A 11 -10.45 13.86 -3.00
N LYS A 12 -9.99 14.65 -2.03
CA LYS A 12 -10.27 16.10 -1.97
C LYS A 12 -9.58 16.88 -3.10
N ALA A 13 -8.32 16.55 -3.39
CA ALA A 13 -7.55 17.20 -4.44
C ALA A 13 -8.17 16.95 -5.82
N PHE A 14 -8.62 15.72 -6.10
CA PHE A 14 -9.29 15.37 -7.35
C PHE A 14 -10.61 16.15 -7.52
N ALA A 15 -11.41 16.25 -6.47
CA ALA A 15 -12.63 17.05 -6.47
C ALA A 15 -12.35 18.55 -6.69
N ALA A 16 -11.28 19.08 -6.13
CA ALA A 16 -10.84 20.47 -6.26
C ALA A 16 -9.97 20.73 -7.50
N ARG A 17 -9.68 19.70 -8.30
CA ARG A 17 -8.81 19.76 -9.49
C ARG A 17 -7.38 20.21 -9.21
N LEU A 18 -6.87 19.90 -8.02
CA LEU A 18 -5.50 20.19 -7.60
C LEU A 18 -4.55 19.06 -7.96
N LYS A 19 -3.35 19.43 -8.38
CA LYS A 19 -2.29 18.52 -8.82
C LYS A 19 -1.42 18.14 -7.63
N VAL A 20 -1.26 16.84 -7.37
CA VAL A 20 -0.49 16.32 -6.26
C VAL A 20 0.69 15.50 -6.76
N LEU A 21 1.90 15.82 -6.31
CA LEU A 21 3.09 14.99 -6.49
C LEU A 21 3.39 14.22 -5.19
N ILE A 22 3.45 12.90 -5.29
CA ILE A 22 3.71 12.01 -4.17
C ILE A 22 5.17 11.56 -4.22
N LYS A 23 5.94 11.82 -3.18
CA LYS A 23 7.28 11.25 -3.02
C LYS A 23 7.29 10.17 -1.95
N GLY A 24 8.15 9.16 -2.11
CA GLY A 24 8.33 8.11 -1.11
C GLY A 24 9.19 6.97 -1.61
N ALA A 25 9.58 6.06 -0.71
CA ALA A 25 10.43 4.92 -1.05
C ALA A 25 9.82 4.03 -2.15
N PRO A 26 10.66 3.31 -2.90
CA PRO A 26 10.16 2.28 -3.81
C PRO A 26 9.34 1.23 -3.06
N GLY A 27 8.23 0.76 -3.67
CA GLY A 27 7.43 -0.34 -3.13
C GLY A 27 6.54 -0.03 -1.93
N ILE A 28 6.37 1.25 -1.52
CA ILE A 28 5.50 1.62 -0.38
C ILE A 28 4.01 1.78 -0.74
N GLY A 29 3.62 1.54 -2.01
CA GLY A 29 2.22 1.55 -2.43
C GLY A 29 1.73 2.86 -3.04
N LYS A 30 2.60 3.77 -3.51
CA LYS A 30 2.19 5.05 -4.14
C LYS A 30 1.13 4.87 -5.23
N THR A 31 1.41 4.01 -6.19
CA THR A 31 0.53 3.73 -7.34
C THR A 31 -0.82 3.16 -6.88
N GLU A 32 -0.79 2.18 -5.98
CA GLU A 32 -1.98 1.52 -5.45
C GLU A 32 -2.91 2.50 -4.72
N ILE A 33 -2.36 3.41 -3.90
CA ILE A 33 -3.14 4.43 -3.18
C ILE A 33 -3.83 5.39 -4.15
N VAL A 34 -3.15 5.79 -5.24
CA VAL A 34 -3.75 6.64 -6.28
C VAL A 34 -4.91 5.91 -6.97
N LEU A 35 -4.74 4.63 -7.33
CA LEU A 35 -5.78 3.81 -7.94
C LEU A 35 -7.00 3.68 -7.02
N GLN A 36 -6.79 3.42 -5.73
CA GLN A 36 -7.86 3.35 -4.73
C GLN A 36 -8.57 4.69 -4.55
N ALA A 37 -7.84 5.80 -4.51
CA ALA A 37 -8.42 7.13 -4.41
C ALA A 37 -9.24 7.50 -5.65
N ALA A 38 -8.77 7.15 -6.84
CA ALA A 38 -9.48 7.35 -8.10
C ALA A 38 -10.77 6.52 -8.16
N ALA A 39 -10.71 5.24 -7.76
CA ALA A 39 -11.88 4.37 -7.68
C ALA A 39 -12.94 4.93 -6.71
N GLN A 40 -12.51 5.42 -5.54
CA GLN A 40 -13.39 6.06 -4.56
C GLN A 40 -14.03 7.34 -5.09
N ALA A 41 -13.31 8.08 -5.95
CA ALA A 41 -13.82 9.29 -6.62
C ALA A 41 -14.67 8.98 -7.88
N GLY A 42 -14.83 7.72 -8.26
CA GLY A 42 -15.51 7.32 -9.49
C GLY A 42 -14.78 7.78 -10.76
N ALA A 43 -13.47 7.97 -10.70
CA ALA A 43 -12.64 8.45 -11.79
C ALA A 43 -11.93 7.31 -12.52
N GLU A 44 -11.81 7.42 -13.84
CA GLU A 44 -10.94 6.58 -14.66
C GLU A 44 -9.47 6.98 -14.45
N VAL A 45 -8.53 6.04 -14.61
CA VAL A 45 -7.10 6.32 -14.49
C VAL A 45 -6.41 6.10 -15.83
N VAL A 46 -5.70 7.13 -16.29
CA VAL A 46 -4.74 7.03 -17.40
C VAL A 46 -3.35 7.04 -16.78
N LEU A 47 -2.72 5.86 -16.72
CA LEU A 47 -1.40 5.67 -16.15
C LEU A 47 -0.31 5.90 -17.21
N MET A 48 0.65 6.76 -16.89
CA MET A 48 1.81 7.08 -17.73
C MET A 48 3.10 6.76 -17.00
N HIS A 49 4.07 6.16 -17.69
CA HIS A 49 5.39 5.80 -17.16
C HIS A 49 6.52 6.53 -17.91
N PRO A 50 6.85 7.76 -17.51
CA PRO A 50 7.85 8.57 -18.21
C PRO A 50 9.25 7.97 -18.25
N SER A 51 9.57 7.09 -17.29
CA SER A 51 10.87 6.40 -17.21
C SER A 51 11.15 5.48 -18.41
N VAL A 52 10.11 5.02 -19.10
CA VAL A 52 10.18 4.11 -20.26
C VAL A 52 9.54 4.72 -21.50
N SER A 53 9.28 6.02 -21.49
CA SER A 53 8.62 6.76 -22.57
C SER A 53 9.59 7.70 -23.30
N ASP A 54 9.23 8.03 -24.54
CA ASP A 54 9.91 9.05 -25.33
C ASP A 54 9.17 10.41 -25.25
N PRO A 55 9.83 11.55 -25.54
CA PRO A 55 9.18 12.86 -25.53
C PRO A 55 7.94 12.94 -26.43
N VAL A 56 7.87 12.17 -27.52
CA VAL A 56 6.72 12.11 -28.44
C VAL A 56 5.47 11.53 -27.77
N ASP A 57 5.63 10.68 -26.75
CA ASP A 57 4.51 10.15 -25.97
C ASP A 57 3.75 11.24 -25.21
N PHE A 58 4.38 12.41 -25.03
CA PHE A 58 3.83 13.55 -24.31
C PHE A 58 3.58 14.79 -25.19
N LYS A 59 4.06 14.76 -26.45
CA LYS A 59 3.88 15.84 -27.44
C LYS A 59 2.96 15.45 -28.60
N GLY A 60 2.70 14.17 -28.80
CA GLY A 60 2.01 13.64 -29.96
C GLY A 60 2.97 13.22 -31.08
N LEU A 61 2.44 12.51 -32.06
CA LEU A 61 3.19 12.08 -33.24
C LEU A 61 3.08 13.16 -34.36
N PRO A 62 4.20 13.52 -35.01
CA PRO A 62 4.15 14.38 -36.17
C PRO A 62 3.41 13.67 -37.32
N ALA A 63 2.42 14.32 -37.85
CA ALA A 63 1.61 13.83 -38.97
C ALA A 63 1.26 14.95 -39.94
N ILE A 64 0.85 14.60 -41.16
CA ILE A 64 0.29 15.57 -42.11
C ILE A 64 -1.24 15.41 -42.04
N SER A 65 -1.91 16.48 -41.62
CA SER A 65 -3.37 16.60 -41.60
C SER A 65 -3.76 17.81 -42.41
N ASP A 66 -4.66 17.64 -43.38
CA ASP A 66 -5.13 18.70 -44.27
C ASP A 66 -3.99 19.50 -44.94
N GLY A 67 -2.89 18.82 -45.30
CA GLY A 67 -1.73 19.43 -45.97
C GLY A 67 -0.82 20.24 -45.03
N LYS A 68 -1.03 20.20 -43.72
CA LYS A 68 -0.20 20.84 -42.68
C LYS A 68 0.47 19.82 -41.83
N ALA A 69 1.69 20.12 -41.35
CA ALA A 69 2.39 19.30 -40.37
C ALA A 69 1.89 19.66 -38.97
N GLU A 70 1.34 18.68 -38.26
CA GLU A 70 0.77 18.84 -36.92
C GLU A 70 1.24 17.68 -36.02
N PHE A 71 1.25 17.88 -34.70
CA PHE A 71 1.42 16.80 -33.73
C PHE A 71 0.06 16.29 -33.30
N LEU A 72 -0.26 15.05 -33.65
CA LEU A 72 -1.53 14.43 -33.28
C LEU A 72 -1.42 13.66 -32.00
N PRO A 73 -2.31 13.88 -31.01
CA PRO A 73 -2.38 13.04 -29.81
C PRO A 73 -2.67 11.59 -30.18
N TYR A 74 -1.95 10.66 -29.56
CA TYR A 74 -2.18 9.23 -29.74
C TYR A 74 -2.13 8.50 -28.40
N GLY A 75 -2.53 7.24 -28.37
CA GLY A 75 -2.44 6.39 -27.18
C GLY A 75 -3.09 7.01 -25.95
N GLN A 76 -2.29 7.22 -24.91
CA GLN A 76 -2.75 7.79 -23.64
C GLN A 76 -3.06 9.28 -23.74
N LEU A 77 -2.31 10.05 -24.54
CA LEU A 77 -2.61 11.48 -24.77
C LEU A 77 -3.99 11.67 -25.37
N ARG A 78 -4.35 10.86 -26.36
CA ARG A 78 -5.67 10.89 -26.98
C ARG A 78 -6.78 10.67 -25.96
N LYS A 79 -6.60 9.71 -25.02
CA LYS A 79 -7.56 9.48 -23.95
C LYS A 79 -7.73 10.71 -23.05
N LEU A 80 -6.68 11.49 -22.83
CA LEU A 80 -6.75 12.71 -22.02
C LEU A 80 -7.48 13.84 -22.75
N VAL A 81 -7.27 13.96 -24.05
CA VAL A 81 -7.97 14.97 -24.91
C VAL A 81 -9.46 14.64 -25.00
N GLU A 82 -9.79 13.37 -25.25
CA GLU A 82 -11.16 12.88 -25.47
C GLU A 82 -11.91 12.51 -24.18
N ALA A 83 -11.32 12.69 -23.00
CA ALA A 83 -11.93 12.30 -21.73
C ALA A 83 -13.29 13.01 -21.54
N SER A 84 -14.35 12.23 -21.35
CA SER A 84 -15.72 12.71 -21.11
C SER A 84 -16.24 12.42 -19.70
N LYS A 85 -15.40 11.79 -18.86
CA LYS A 85 -15.67 11.41 -17.46
C LYS A 85 -14.52 11.86 -16.56
N PRO A 86 -14.73 11.96 -15.24
CA PRO A 86 -13.65 12.22 -14.31
C PRO A 86 -12.49 11.27 -14.56
N THR A 87 -11.31 11.80 -14.83
CA THR A 87 -10.13 11.05 -15.24
C THR A 87 -8.91 11.56 -14.51
N ILE A 88 -8.14 10.66 -13.90
CA ILE A 88 -6.86 10.95 -13.27
C ILE A 88 -5.76 10.58 -14.24
N CYS A 89 -5.03 11.58 -14.74
CA CYS A 89 -3.75 11.35 -15.41
C CYS A 89 -2.69 11.10 -14.33
N PHE A 90 -2.36 9.85 -14.09
CA PHE A 90 -1.36 9.48 -13.11
C PHE A 90 0.00 9.24 -13.78
N ILE A 91 0.98 10.07 -13.44
CA ILE A 91 2.32 10.07 -14.00
C ILE A 91 3.26 9.44 -12.95
N ASP A 92 3.60 8.16 -13.13
CA ASP A 92 4.43 7.42 -12.18
C ASP A 92 5.92 7.52 -12.50
N ASP A 93 6.76 7.47 -11.47
CA ASP A 93 8.23 7.48 -11.56
C ASP A 93 8.82 8.69 -12.32
N ILE A 94 8.24 9.88 -12.18
CA ILE A 94 8.65 11.12 -12.88
C ILE A 94 10.15 11.40 -12.71
N GLY A 95 10.70 11.20 -11.50
CA GLY A 95 12.10 11.46 -11.19
C GLY A 95 13.10 10.52 -11.88
N GLN A 96 12.62 9.40 -12.45
CA GLN A 96 13.44 8.45 -13.21
C GLN A 96 13.44 8.76 -14.72
N ALA A 97 12.59 9.67 -15.15
CA ALA A 97 12.49 10.06 -16.56
C ALA A 97 13.72 10.84 -17.02
N PRO A 98 14.16 10.65 -18.29
CA PRO A 98 15.15 11.53 -18.93
C PRO A 98 14.70 13.00 -18.89
N HIS A 99 15.63 13.94 -18.82
CA HIS A 99 15.32 15.37 -18.75
C HIS A 99 14.47 15.87 -19.93
N ALA A 100 14.67 15.31 -21.14
CA ALA A 100 13.86 15.65 -22.31
C ALA A 100 12.39 15.25 -22.15
N VAL A 101 12.13 14.11 -21.51
CA VAL A 101 10.78 13.63 -21.18
C VAL A 101 10.18 14.50 -20.06
N GLN A 102 10.96 14.83 -19.03
CA GLN A 102 10.51 15.75 -17.97
C GLN A 102 10.12 17.12 -18.54
N ALA A 103 10.87 17.66 -19.52
CA ALA A 103 10.54 18.92 -20.19
C ALA A 103 9.22 18.85 -20.98
N ALA A 104 8.96 17.73 -21.67
CA ALA A 104 7.69 17.50 -22.35
C ALA A 104 6.50 17.40 -21.38
N LEU A 105 6.69 16.67 -20.27
CA LEU A 105 5.70 16.59 -19.17
C LEU A 105 5.39 17.94 -18.55
N MET A 106 6.40 18.77 -18.35
CA MET A 106 6.22 20.12 -17.80
C MET A 106 5.22 20.93 -18.66
N GLN A 107 5.37 20.88 -19.98
CA GLN A 107 4.47 21.55 -20.91
C GLN A 107 3.04 20.97 -20.80
N LEU A 108 2.90 19.65 -20.82
CA LEU A 108 1.62 18.96 -20.70
C LEU A 108 0.88 19.34 -19.40
N ILE A 109 1.57 19.29 -18.25
CA ILE A 109 0.98 19.59 -16.94
C ILE A 109 0.61 21.08 -16.80
N HIS A 110 1.42 21.97 -17.39
CA HIS A 110 1.23 23.43 -17.29
C HIS A 110 0.21 23.96 -18.28
N ALA A 111 0.45 23.74 -19.57
CA ALA A 111 -0.39 24.26 -20.63
C ALA A 111 -1.73 23.52 -20.75
N ARG A 112 -1.78 22.25 -20.30
CA ARG A 112 -2.94 21.37 -20.47
C ARG A 112 -3.35 21.24 -21.93
N GLU A 113 -2.36 21.13 -22.81
CA GLU A 113 -2.59 21.00 -24.26
C GLU A 113 -1.47 20.17 -24.91
N VAL A 114 -1.78 19.60 -26.05
CA VAL A 114 -0.87 18.90 -26.95
C VAL A 114 -1.02 19.54 -28.32
N ASP A 115 -0.02 20.31 -28.77
CA ASP A 115 0.02 21.00 -30.04
C ASP A 115 -1.30 21.74 -30.39
N GLY A 116 -1.78 22.57 -29.45
CA GLY A 116 -3.02 23.33 -29.59
C GLY A 116 -4.30 22.54 -29.26
N GLN A 117 -4.24 21.23 -29.13
CA GLN A 117 -5.38 20.42 -28.67
C GLN A 117 -5.44 20.39 -27.15
N ARG A 118 -6.48 20.98 -26.59
CA ARG A 118 -6.66 21.08 -25.13
C ARG A 118 -6.98 19.74 -24.50
N ILE A 119 -6.30 19.43 -23.38
CA ILE A 119 -6.65 18.31 -22.48
C ILE A 119 -8.03 18.60 -21.88
N SER A 120 -8.90 17.58 -21.90
CA SER A 120 -10.25 17.68 -21.35
C SER A 120 -10.28 18.23 -19.93
N ASP A 121 -11.30 19.04 -19.65
CA ASP A 121 -11.53 19.57 -18.31
C ASP A 121 -11.90 18.48 -17.30
N HIS A 122 -12.24 17.29 -17.73
CA HIS A 122 -12.45 16.12 -16.85
C HIS A 122 -11.15 15.53 -16.28
N VAL A 123 -9.97 15.94 -16.79
CA VAL A 123 -8.68 15.39 -16.38
C VAL A 123 -8.08 16.16 -15.21
N VAL A 124 -7.60 15.44 -14.18
CA VAL A 124 -6.77 15.95 -13.10
C VAL A 124 -5.44 15.20 -13.11
N PHE A 125 -4.33 15.91 -12.86
CA PHE A 125 -3.00 15.30 -12.81
C PHE A 125 -2.63 14.89 -11.40
N ALA A 126 -2.12 13.68 -11.25
CA ALA A 126 -1.40 13.20 -10.08
C ALA A 126 -0.05 12.63 -10.52
N GLY A 127 0.96 12.73 -9.68
CA GLY A 127 2.27 12.17 -10.01
C GLY A 127 2.91 11.47 -8.83
N ALA A 128 3.87 10.59 -9.14
CA ALA A 128 4.68 9.94 -8.12
C ALA A 128 6.17 9.95 -8.50
N THR A 129 7.01 9.96 -7.47
CA THR A 129 8.47 9.86 -7.62
C THR A 129 9.08 9.15 -6.41
N ASN A 130 10.24 8.55 -6.64
CA ASN A 130 11.08 8.08 -5.54
C ASN A 130 11.92 9.26 -5.00
N ASP A 131 12.31 9.19 -3.73
CA ASP A 131 13.25 10.16 -3.16
C ASP A 131 14.66 9.88 -3.69
N SER A 132 15.44 10.93 -3.95
CA SER A 132 16.82 10.83 -4.44
C SER A 132 17.74 10.05 -3.49
N SER A 133 17.45 10.07 -2.19
CA SER A 133 18.17 9.31 -1.17
C SER A 133 18.08 7.80 -1.34
N HIS A 134 17.09 7.30 -2.09
CA HIS A 134 16.87 5.86 -2.27
C HIS A 134 17.64 5.22 -3.43
N MET A 135 18.58 5.93 -4.07
CA MET A 135 19.38 5.43 -5.22
C MET A 135 18.54 4.74 -6.32
N ALA A 136 17.27 5.07 -6.43
CA ALA A 136 16.31 4.40 -7.32
C ALA A 136 16.42 4.88 -8.79
N GLY A 137 17.62 5.21 -9.27
CA GLY A 137 17.83 5.72 -10.63
C GLY A 137 17.24 7.11 -10.84
N VAL A 138 16.96 7.86 -9.78
CA VAL A 138 16.36 9.20 -9.87
C VAL A 138 17.40 10.18 -10.39
N SER A 139 17.26 10.59 -11.66
CA SER A 139 17.79 11.88 -12.10
C SER A 139 16.96 12.95 -11.38
N SER A 140 17.59 13.97 -10.80
CA SER A 140 16.86 15.02 -10.06
C SER A 140 15.66 15.54 -10.87
N ILE A 141 14.50 15.67 -10.23
CA ILE A 141 13.36 16.34 -10.88
C ILE A 141 13.73 17.79 -11.15
N LEU A 142 13.56 18.22 -12.38
CA LEU A 142 13.81 19.60 -12.80
C LEU A 142 12.97 20.58 -11.96
N GLU A 143 13.56 21.67 -11.48
CA GLU A 143 12.87 22.70 -10.69
C GLU A 143 11.58 23.21 -11.37
N PRO A 144 11.57 23.46 -12.69
CA PRO A 144 10.34 23.85 -13.37
C PRO A 144 9.23 22.79 -13.31
N VAL A 145 9.57 21.50 -13.24
CA VAL A 145 8.59 20.41 -13.09
C VAL A 145 7.99 20.41 -11.68
N LYS A 146 8.82 20.61 -10.65
CA LYS A 146 8.35 20.68 -9.25
C LYS A 146 7.35 21.80 -9.04
N SER A 147 7.60 22.98 -9.59
CA SER A 147 6.75 24.17 -9.43
C SER A 147 5.40 24.09 -10.18
N ARG A 148 5.15 23.03 -10.95
CA ARG A 148 3.87 22.81 -11.67
C ARG A 148 2.87 21.99 -10.86
N TRP A 149 3.31 21.43 -9.73
CA TRP A 149 2.44 20.71 -8.79
C TRP A 149 1.93 21.68 -7.73
N ASP A 150 0.65 21.57 -7.38
CA ASP A 150 0.03 22.44 -6.39
C ASP A 150 0.49 22.05 -4.97
N THR A 151 0.90 20.79 -4.79
CA THR A 151 1.56 20.32 -3.57
C THR A 151 2.47 19.12 -3.83
N ILE A 152 3.49 18.96 -2.97
CA ILE A 152 4.37 17.78 -2.91
C ILE A 152 4.22 17.17 -1.53
N VAL A 153 3.80 15.91 -1.47
CA VAL A 153 3.58 15.20 -0.21
C VAL A 153 4.48 13.98 -0.08
N SER A 154 4.88 13.66 1.15
CA SER A 154 5.70 12.48 1.43
C SER A 154 4.83 11.37 1.99
N LEU A 155 4.81 10.22 1.31
CA LEU A 155 4.19 8.99 1.80
C LEU A 155 5.19 8.23 2.67
N THR A 156 4.74 7.74 3.81
CA THR A 156 5.47 6.83 4.70
C THR A 156 4.68 5.54 4.89
N ALA A 157 5.38 4.41 4.96
CA ALA A 157 4.73 3.15 5.27
C ALA A 157 4.22 3.17 6.73
N ASP A 158 3.06 2.56 6.94
CA ASP A 158 2.45 2.37 8.26
C ASP A 158 2.06 0.90 8.42
N ALA A 159 2.56 0.26 9.49
CA ALA A 159 2.38 -1.17 9.68
C ALA A 159 0.92 -1.53 10.01
N ASP A 160 0.21 -0.70 10.78
CA ASP A 160 -1.18 -0.95 11.13
C ASP A 160 -2.09 -0.89 9.92
N GLU A 161 -1.90 0.12 9.07
CA GLU A 161 -2.68 0.27 7.84
C GLU A 161 -2.33 -0.84 6.82
N TRP A 162 -1.05 -1.22 6.73
CA TRP A 162 -0.64 -2.34 5.87
C TRP A 162 -1.27 -3.66 6.33
N VAL A 163 -1.27 -3.93 7.64
CA VAL A 163 -1.91 -5.13 8.20
C VAL A 163 -3.41 -5.13 7.93
N ALA A 164 -4.11 -4.01 8.13
CA ALA A 164 -5.54 -3.92 7.82
C ALA A 164 -5.84 -4.25 6.35
N TRP A 165 -5.00 -3.74 5.43
CA TRP A 165 -5.07 -4.09 4.01
C TRP A 165 -4.73 -5.57 3.76
N ALA A 166 -3.65 -6.10 4.37
CA ALA A 166 -3.17 -7.45 4.17
C ALA A 166 -4.20 -8.53 4.60
N LEU A 167 -4.95 -8.24 5.68
CA LEU A 167 -6.05 -9.10 6.14
C LEU A 167 -7.19 -9.20 5.12
N GLN A 168 -7.54 -8.09 4.47
CA GLN A 168 -8.53 -8.06 3.40
C GLN A 168 -8.00 -8.69 2.11
N ALA A 169 -6.74 -8.47 1.79
CA ALA A 169 -6.03 -9.04 0.64
C ALA A 169 -5.69 -10.54 0.82
N LYS A 170 -6.03 -11.14 1.97
CA LYS A 170 -5.81 -12.55 2.32
C LYS A 170 -4.32 -12.95 2.25
N ILE A 171 -3.44 -12.05 2.68
CA ILE A 171 -2.02 -12.35 2.87
C ILE A 171 -1.88 -13.45 3.92
N ALA A 172 -0.87 -14.32 3.78
CA ALA A 172 -0.63 -15.43 4.70
C ALA A 172 -0.62 -14.96 6.17
N PRO A 173 -1.42 -15.58 7.06
CA PRO A 173 -1.60 -15.12 8.45
C PRO A 173 -0.29 -15.04 9.25
N SER A 174 0.65 -15.94 8.98
CA SER A 174 1.97 -15.95 9.63
C SER A 174 2.79 -14.71 9.27
N VAL A 175 2.67 -14.19 8.03
CA VAL A 175 3.37 -12.97 7.60
C VAL A 175 2.71 -11.74 8.24
N VAL A 176 1.39 -11.70 8.30
CA VAL A 176 0.65 -10.62 8.98
C VAL A 176 1.02 -10.57 10.47
N ALA A 177 1.01 -11.73 11.14
CA ALA A 177 1.43 -11.85 12.55
C ALA A 177 2.90 -11.44 12.76
N PHE A 178 3.78 -11.79 11.82
CA PHE A 178 5.18 -11.39 11.89
C PHE A 178 5.34 -9.87 11.79
N ILE A 179 4.61 -9.19 10.92
CA ILE A 179 4.65 -7.73 10.84
C ILE A 179 4.04 -7.06 12.08
N ARG A 180 3.04 -7.68 12.71
CA ARG A 180 2.57 -7.26 14.05
C ARG A 180 3.66 -7.37 15.12
N PHE A 181 4.45 -8.43 15.06
CA PHE A 181 5.57 -8.66 15.99
C PHE A 181 6.79 -7.76 15.69
N ARG A 182 7.08 -7.51 14.39
CA ARG A 182 8.24 -6.75 13.93
C ARG A 182 7.82 -5.65 12.93
N PRO A 183 7.09 -4.62 13.36
CA PRO A 183 6.54 -3.60 12.46
C PRO A 183 7.60 -2.84 11.68
N ALA A 184 8.81 -2.67 12.24
CA ALA A 184 9.93 -2.02 11.56
C ALA A 184 10.38 -2.77 10.30
N LEU A 185 10.19 -4.09 10.23
CA LEU A 185 10.54 -4.92 9.07
C LEU A 185 9.53 -4.82 7.92
N LEU A 186 8.43 -4.09 8.07
CA LEU A 186 7.59 -3.76 6.93
C LEU A 186 8.32 -2.85 5.93
N ASN A 187 9.17 -1.94 6.41
CA ASN A 187 9.86 -0.96 5.57
C ASN A 187 11.26 -0.67 6.12
N ASP A 188 12.18 -1.61 5.92
CA ASP A 188 13.62 -1.44 6.18
C ASP A 188 14.35 -1.40 4.82
N PHE A 189 13.96 -0.44 3.96
CA PHE A 189 14.51 -0.29 2.63
C PHE A 189 15.97 0.19 2.70
N ARG A 190 16.89 -0.63 2.17
CA ARG A 190 18.34 -0.34 2.12
C ARG A 190 18.80 -0.35 0.67
N PRO A 191 19.03 0.83 0.07
CA PRO A 191 19.49 0.90 -1.30
C PRO A 191 20.88 0.24 -1.44
N THR A 192 21.03 -0.60 -2.46
CA THR A 192 22.28 -1.31 -2.77
C THR A 192 22.47 -1.41 -4.27
N ARG A 193 23.73 -1.53 -4.73
CA ARG A 193 24.06 -1.86 -6.12
C ARG A 193 24.04 -3.37 -6.39
N GLU A 194 23.97 -4.19 -5.35
CA GLU A 194 23.86 -5.63 -5.48
C GLU A 194 22.45 -6.03 -5.90
N LEU A 195 22.30 -7.16 -6.56
CA LEU A 195 21.00 -7.73 -6.93
C LEU A 195 20.36 -8.40 -5.69
N LYS A 196 19.93 -7.58 -4.73
CA LYS A 196 19.32 -7.99 -3.48
C LYS A 196 18.11 -7.12 -3.19
N ASN A 197 17.04 -7.71 -2.68
CA ASN A 197 15.89 -6.99 -2.17
C ASN A 197 16.09 -6.58 -0.71
N SER A 198 15.28 -5.63 -0.27
CA SER A 198 15.13 -5.23 1.13
C SER A 198 13.64 -5.14 1.48
N PRO A 199 13.29 -5.19 2.78
CA PRO A 199 11.91 -5.14 3.19
C PRO A 199 11.23 -3.82 2.79
N CYS A 200 10.12 -3.93 2.09
CA CYS A 200 9.15 -2.86 1.85
C CYS A 200 7.76 -3.50 1.68
N PRO A 201 6.66 -2.75 1.75
CA PRO A 201 5.31 -3.31 1.61
C PRO A 201 5.12 -4.26 0.43
N ARG A 202 5.69 -3.95 -0.74
CA ARG A 202 5.66 -4.81 -1.94
C ARG A 202 6.41 -6.13 -1.77
N THR A 203 7.61 -6.09 -1.19
CA THR A 203 8.43 -7.30 -1.01
C THR A 203 7.89 -8.18 0.11
N VAL A 204 7.33 -7.59 1.17
CA VAL A 204 6.63 -8.33 2.24
C VAL A 204 5.34 -8.98 1.72
N GLU A 205 4.59 -8.30 0.84
CA GLU A 205 3.47 -8.90 0.12
C GLU A 205 3.92 -10.11 -0.72
N ALA A 206 5.04 -10.00 -1.42
CA ALA A 206 5.60 -11.11 -2.21
C ALA A 206 5.94 -12.31 -1.31
N VAL A 207 6.52 -12.09 -0.13
CA VAL A 207 6.71 -13.15 0.89
C VAL A 207 5.37 -13.79 1.25
N GLY A 208 4.33 -13.00 1.49
CA GLY A 208 2.98 -13.51 1.79
C GLY A 208 2.44 -14.44 0.70
N ARG A 209 2.69 -14.13 -0.58
CA ARG A 209 2.30 -14.98 -1.71
C ARG A 209 3.08 -16.29 -1.77
N TRP A 210 4.39 -16.27 -1.51
CA TRP A 210 5.22 -17.48 -1.43
C TRP A 210 4.73 -18.41 -0.32
N VAL A 211 4.54 -17.86 0.88
CA VAL A 211 4.04 -18.62 2.04
C VAL A 211 2.64 -19.19 1.79
N ALA A 212 1.74 -18.43 1.18
CA ALA A 212 0.41 -18.90 0.81
C ALA A 212 0.44 -20.05 -0.22
N SER A 213 1.51 -20.14 -1.02
CA SER A 213 1.76 -21.23 -1.96
C SER A 213 2.45 -22.44 -1.32
N GLY A 214 2.68 -22.42 0.00
CA GLY A 214 3.36 -23.49 0.75
C GLY A 214 4.89 -23.45 0.64
N ILE A 215 5.47 -22.36 0.14
CA ILE A 215 6.92 -22.19 -0.03
C ILE A 215 7.45 -21.26 1.05
N GLU A 216 8.19 -21.83 1.99
CA GLU A 216 8.74 -21.12 3.17
C GLU A 216 10.29 -21.25 3.23
N ASP A 217 10.91 -21.63 2.11
CA ASP A 217 12.37 -21.81 2.01
C ASP A 217 13.10 -20.51 2.29
N HIS A 218 14.11 -20.57 3.18
CA HIS A 218 14.89 -19.41 3.57
C HIS A 218 15.44 -18.63 2.39
N SER A 219 16.00 -19.33 1.38
CA SER A 219 16.59 -18.72 0.18
C SER A 219 15.54 -17.97 -0.66
N VAL A 220 14.31 -18.48 -0.74
CA VAL A 220 13.21 -17.85 -1.49
C VAL A 220 12.75 -16.58 -0.75
N ILE A 221 12.59 -16.66 0.56
CA ILE A 221 12.19 -15.51 1.40
C ILE A 221 13.30 -14.45 1.39
N ALA A 222 14.59 -14.86 1.49
CA ALA A 222 15.72 -13.95 1.40
C ALA A 222 15.80 -13.26 0.03
N GLY A 223 15.53 -13.99 -1.05
CA GLY A 223 15.41 -13.42 -2.39
C GLY A 223 14.28 -12.41 -2.53
N ALA A 224 13.16 -12.62 -1.81
CA ALA A 224 12.01 -11.74 -1.84
C ALA A 224 12.21 -10.47 -1.01
N ALA A 225 12.68 -10.57 0.25
CA ALA A 225 12.69 -9.45 1.20
C ALA A 225 14.07 -9.22 1.88
N GLY A 226 15.10 -9.93 1.48
CA GLY A 226 16.46 -9.81 2.02
C GLY A 226 16.74 -10.77 3.18
N GLU A 227 18.04 -11.01 3.40
CA GLU A 227 18.56 -12.03 4.32
C GLU A 227 18.12 -11.80 5.77
N GLY A 228 18.20 -10.54 6.24
CA GLY A 228 17.80 -10.18 7.60
C GLY A 228 16.32 -10.45 7.88
N PHE A 229 15.46 -10.11 6.90
CA PHE A 229 14.03 -10.43 6.98
C PHE A 229 13.81 -11.94 7.05
N ALA A 230 14.44 -12.70 6.15
CA ALA A 230 14.29 -14.16 6.09
C ALA A 230 14.73 -14.86 7.37
N ALA A 231 15.82 -14.41 7.98
CA ALA A 231 16.31 -14.97 9.24
C ALA A 231 15.32 -14.74 10.39
N GLU A 232 14.83 -13.50 10.57
CA GLU A 232 13.87 -13.17 11.63
C GLU A 232 12.50 -13.82 11.38
N PHE A 233 12.04 -13.84 10.13
CA PHE A 233 10.78 -14.50 9.78
C PHE A 233 10.85 -16.01 9.97
N GLY A 234 11.98 -16.66 9.59
CA GLY A 234 12.20 -18.08 9.80
C GLY A 234 12.15 -18.46 11.29
N ALA A 235 12.77 -17.64 12.15
CA ALA A 235 12.67 -17.83 13.60
C ALA A 235 11.23 -17.68 14.12
N PHE A 236 10.49 -16.69 13.63
CA PHE A 236 9.08 -16.48 13.97
C PHE A 236 8.18 -17.63 13.48
N LEU A 237 8.45 -18.20 12.31
CA LEU A 237 7.70 -19.34 11.78
C LEU A 237 7.78 -20.57 12.70
N GLN A 238 8.89 -20.78 13.41
CA GLN A 238 8.98 -21.87 14.39
C GLN A 238 8.02 -21.62 15.56
N VAL A 239 7.91 -20.36 16.00
CA VAL A 239 6.94 -19.96 17.05
C VAL A 239 5.51 -20.12 16.51
N TRP A 240 5.23 -19.66 15.29
CA TRP A 240 3.91 -19.78 14.67
C TRP A 240 3.44 -21.23 14.56
N ARG A 241 4.33 -22.16 14.18
CA ARG A 241 4.03 -23.59 14.08
C ARG A 241 3.80 -24.25 15.43
N SER A 242 4.30 -23.67 16.52
CA SER A 242 4.10 -24.16 17.89
C SER A 242 2.86 -23.59 18.57
N VAL A 243 2.07 -22.75 17.87
CA VAL A 243 0.77 -22.26 18.36
C VAL A 243 -0.15 -23.46 18.57
N PRO A 244 -0.79 -23.59 19.76
CA PRO A 244 -1.76 -24.66 20.02
C PRO A 244 -2.92 -24.63 19.02
N ASP A 245 -3.57 -25.76 18.84
CA ASP A 245 -4.78 -25.83 18.02
C ASP A 245 -5.82 -24.81 18.48
N VAL A 246 -6.11 -23.85 17.61
CA VAL A 246 -7.01 -22.73 17.91
C VAL A 246 -8.44 -23.21 18.14
N ASP A 247 -8.89 -24.26 17.45
CA ASP A 247 -10.24 -24.79 17.61
C ASP A 247 -10.37 -25.44 19.02
N ALA A 248 -9.31 -26.10 19.51
CA ALA A 248 -9.25 -26.60 20.89
C ALA A 248 -9.22 -25.46 21.93
N LEU A 249 -8.51 -24.35 21.66
CA LEU A 249 -8.53 -23.17 22.53
C LEU A 249 -9.93 -22.58 22.63
N LEU A 250 -10.64 -22.47 21.52
CA LEU A 250 -11.97 -21.86 21.44
C LEU A 250 -13.09 -22.79 21.96
N ALA A 251 -12.85 -24.09 22.07
CA ALA A 251 -13.80 -25.01 22.67
C ALA A 251 -13.94 -24.78 24.18
N ASN A 252 -12.88 -24.33 24.86
CA ASN A 252 -12.93 -23.97 26.29
C ASN A 252 -12.12 -22.69 26.56
N PRO A 253 -12.58 -21.52 26.07
CA PRO A 253 -11.79 -20.30 26.05
C PRO A 253 -11.43 -19.76 27.44
N SER A 254 -12.25 -20.07 28.46
CA SER A 254 -12.01 -19.63 29.84
C SER A 254 -10.91 -20.42 30.56
N ALA A 255 -10.68 -21.71 30.21
CA ALA A 255 -9.70 -22.58 30.81
C ALA A 255 -8.49 -22.88 29.90
N ALA A 256 -8.55 -22.54 28.61
CA ALA A 256 -7.47 -22.78 27.67
C ALA A 256 -6.15 -22.11 28.11
N HIS A 257 -5.03 -22.71 27.73
CA HIS A 257 -3.70 -22.21 28.07
C HIS A 257 -3.47 -20.79 27.48
N VAL A 258 -2.90 -19.91 28.30
CA VAL A 258 -2.44 -18.56 27.91
C VAL A 258 -0.92 -18.54 27.95
N PRO A 259 -0.24 -18.05 26.88
CA PRO A 259 1.22 -17.96 26.86
C PRO A 259 1.76 -17.04 27.96
N SER A 260 2.99 -17.32 28.42
CA SER A 260 3.68 -16.48 29.42
C SER A 260 3.95 -15.07 28.85
N LEU A 261 3.84 -14.06 29.71
CA LEU A 261 4.21 -12.67 29.41
C LEU A 261 5.68 -12.50 28.98
N SER A 262 6.54 -13.44 29.37
CA SER A 262 7.96 -13.44 28.97
C SER A 262 8.18 -13.88 27.52
N ASN A 263 7.13 -14.26 26.79
CA ASN A 263 7.21 -14.72 25.39
C ASN A 263 6.34 -13.88 24.46
N PRO A 264 6.75 -12.65 24.11
CA PRO A 264 5.97 -11.74 23.28
C PRO A 264 5.67 -12.31 21.88
N SER A 265 6.61 -13.05 21.28
CA SER A 265 6.40 -13.64 19.95
C SER A 265 5.28 -14.67 19.95
N MET A 266 5.17 -15.49 21.01
CA MET A 266 4.08 -16.44 21.18
C MET A 266 2.75 -15.74 21.45
N LEU A 267 2.75 -14.68 22.26
CA LEU A 267 1.53 -13.88 22.51
C LEU A 267 0.97 -13.29 21.22
N VAL A 268 1.82 -12.68 20.38
CA VAL A 268 1.40 -12.19 19.07
C VAL A 268 0.93 -13.32 18.17
N ALA A 269 1.67 -14.44 18.10
CA ALA A 269 1.31 -15.56 17.24
C ALA A 269 -0.06 -16.16 17.61
N VAL A 270 -0.30 -16.43 18.89
CA VAL A 270 -1.58 -16.98 19.38
C VAL A 270 -2.71 -15.97 19.17
N ALA A 271 -2.51 -14.70 19.54
CA ALA A 271 -3.52 -13.66 19.38
C ALA A 271 -3.93 -13.51 17.90
N SER A 272 -2.95 -13.46 16.98
CA SER A 272 -3.19 -13.37 15.55
C SER A 272 -3.85 -14.64 14.99
N ALA A 273 -3.45 -15.82 15.42
CA ALA A 273 -4.06 -17.09 14.98
C ALA A 273 -5.52 -17.17 15.41
N VAL A 274 -5.84 -16.78 16.64
CA VAL A 274 -7.21 -16.73 17.18
C VAL A 274 -8.04 -15.69 16.42
N ALA A 275 -7.50 -14.50 16.17
CA ALA A 275 -8.17 -13.46 15.38
C ALA A 275 -8.49 -13.94 13.95
N TYR A 276 -7.56 -14.67 13.33
CA TYR A 276 -7.76 -15.18 11.97
C TYR A 276 -8.87 -16.24 11.89
N ARG A 277 -9.10 -17.02 12.97
CA ARG A 277 -10.18 -18.02 13.07
C ARG A 277 -11.53 -17.44 13.49
N ALA A 278 -11.61 -16.15 13.84
CA ALA A 278 -12.85 -15.50 14.25
C ALA A 278 -13.90 -15.54 13.12
N THR A 279 -15.11 -15.91 13.50
CA THR A 279 -16.33 -15.93 12.67
C THR A 279 -17.50 -15.40 13.49
N PRO A 280 -18.61 -14.96 12.92
CA PRO A 280 -19.80 -14.56 13.71
C PRO A 280 -20.27 -15.64 14.69
N ALA A 281 -20.11 -16.91 14.36
CA ALA A 281 -20.56 -18.04 15.21
C ALA A 281 -19.67 -18.25 16.45
N ASN A 282 -18.37 -18.00 16.38
CA ASN A 282 -17.43 -18.26 17.48
C ASN A 282 -16.88 -16.98 18.14
N PHE A 283 -17.28 -15.80 17.72
CA PHE A 283 -16.65 -14.56 18.14
C PHE A 283 -16.76 -14.29 19.64
N ALA A 284 -17.82 -14.73 20.30
CA ALA A 284 -17.92 -14.66 21.76
C ALA A 284 -16.81 -15.46 22.46
N ALA A 285 -16.52 -16.67 21.95
CA ALA A 285 -15.41 -17.49 22.46
C ALA A 285 -14.04 -16.84 22.17
N VAL A 286 -13.88 -16.26 20.97
CA VAL A 286 -12.68 -15.52 20.60
C VAL A 286 -12.43 -14.37 21.58
N ILE A 287 -13.42 -13.52 21.84
CA ILE A 287 -13.32 -12.41 22.80
C ILE A 287 -13.02 -12.93 24.20
N THR A 288 -13.70 -13.98 24.67
CA THR A 288 -13.46 -14.56 25.98
C THR A 288 -12.00 -15.02 26.14
N TYR A 289 -11.43 -15.65 25.12
CA TYR A 289 -10.02 -16.04 25.16
C TYR A 289 -9.08 -14.84 25.11
N LEU A 290 -9.29 -13.93 24.15
CA LEU A 290 -8.42 -12.76 23.94
C LEU A 290 -8.40 -11.83 25.16
N SER A 291 -9.52 -11.68 25.89
CA SER A 291 -9.60 -10.86 27.11
C SER A 291 -8.74 -11.40 28.27
N ARG A 292 -8.21 -12.62 28.16
CA ARG A 292 -7.26 -13.20 29.12
C ARG A 292 -5.80 -12.90 28.77
N LEU A 293 -5.55 -12.39 27.56
CA LEU A 293 -4.23 -11.89 27.16
C LEU A 293 -4.03 -10.46 27.69
N PRO A 294 -2.77 -9.97 27.75
CA PRO A 294 -2.54 -8.56 28.02
C PRO A 294 -3.31 -7.67 27.04
N GLN A 295 -3.79 -6.53 27.52
CA GLN A 295 -4.71 -5.64 26.81
C GLN A 295 -4.21 -5.28 25.40
N GLU A 296 -2.92 -5.01 25.23
CA GLU A 296 -2.30 -4.67 23.93
C GLU A 296 -2.52 -5.76 22.87
N TYR A 297 -2.34 -7.04 23.23
CA TYR A 297 -2.55 -8.17 22.30
C TYR A 297 -4.04 -8.44 22.07
N SER A 298 -4.87 -8.29 23.09
CA SER A 298 -6.31 -8.42 22.97
C SER A 298 -6.87 -7.38 21.99
N VAL A 299 -6.51 -6.12 22.18
CA VAL A 299 -6.95 -5.01 21.32
C VAL A 299 -6.47 -5.18 19.89
N MET A 300 -5.19 -5.50 19.70
CA MET A 300 -4.62 -5.80 18.39
C MET A 300 -5.43 -6.90 17.68
N ALA A 301 -5.66 -8.03 18.35
CA ALA A 301 -6.32 -9.19 17.76
C ALA A 301 -7.79 -8.94 17.44
N VAL A 302 -8.53 -8.26 18.30
CA VAL A 302 -9.94 -7.91 18.05
C VAL A 302 -10.06 -6.93 16.87
N ARG A 303 -9.17 -5.93 16.78
CA ARG A 303 -9.11 -5.03 15.62
C ARG A 303 -8.80 -5.78 14.34
N ASP A 304 -7.86 -6.73 14.36
CA ASP A 304 -7.50 -7.53 13.21
C ASP A 304 -8.66 -8.45 12.76
N ALA A 305 -9.36 -9.08 13.71
CA ALA A 305 -10.54 -9.90 13.42
C ALA A 305 -11.63 -9.09 12.74
N THR A 306 -11.96 -7.91 13.29
CA THR A 306 -13.01 -7.02 12.74
C THR A 306 -12.60 -6.35 11.44
N ALA A 307 -11.32 -6.04 11.24
CA ALA A 307 -10.80 -5.55 9.96
C ALA A 307 -10.93 -6.62 8.86
N ARG A 308 -10.67 -7.90 9.20
CA ARG A 308 -10.81 -9.04 8.28
C ARG A 308 -12.27 -9.36 7.94
N ASP A 309 -13.15 -9.31 8.93
CA ASP A 309 -14.59 -9.55 8.76
C ASP A 309 -15.40 -8.47 9.49
N PRO A 310 -15.85 -7.41 8.79
CA PRO A 310 -16.61 -6.32 9.38
C PRO A 310 -17.94 -6.73 10.03
N LYS A 311 -18.51 -7.90 9.69
CA LYS A 311 -19.74 -8.42 10.32
C LYS A 311 -19.55 -8.70 11.82
N LEU A 312 -18.31 -8.91 12.26
CA LEU A 312 -18.01 -9.12 13.67
C LEU A 312 -18.32 -7.88 14.54
N ASN A 313 -18.30 -6.68 13.94
CA ASN A 313 -18.66 -5.43 14.64
C ASN A 313 -20.13 -5.39 15.08
N GLU A 314 -21.00 -6.18 14.43
CA GLU A 314 -22.44 -6.22 14.72
C GLU A 314 -22.75 -7.18 15.89
N SER A 315 -21.75 -7.91 16.38
CA SER A 315 -21.99 -8.91 17.43
C SER A 315 -22.16 -8.29 18.83
N PRO A 316 -23.07 -8.81 19.67
CA PRO A 316 -23.22 -8.36 21.06
C PRO A 316 -21.91 -8.50 21.88
N ALA A 317 -21.08 -9.51 21.55
CA ALA A 317 -19.81 -9.72 22.21
C ALA A 317 -18.82 -8.58 21.91
N TYR A 318 -18.80 -8.07 20.67
CA TYR A 318 -17.98 -6.90 20.31
C TYR A 318 -18.45 -5.64 21.05
N THR A 319 -19.75 -5.38 21.05
CA THR A 319 -20.32 -4.19 21.76
C THR A 319 -19.92 -4.20 23.22
N LYS A 320 -20.06 -5.35 23.91
CA LYS A 320 -19.65 -5.48 25.31
C LYS A 320 -18.16 -5.24 25.48
N TRP A 321 -17.33 -5.83 24.63
CA TRP A 321 -15.87 -5.70 24.69
C TRP A 321 -15.42 -4.23 24.46
N VAL A 322 -16.05 -3.49 23.54
CA VAL A 322 -15.76 -2.06 23.30
C VAL A 322 -16.08 -1.24 24.55
N ILE A 323 -17.19 -1.51 25.22
CA ILE A 323 -17.59 -0.83 26.46
C ILE A 323 -16.56 -1.07 27.57
N GLU A 324 -16.06 -2.31 27.70
CA GLU A 324 -15.06 -2.69 28.69
C GLU A 324 -13.66 -2.13 28.39
N ASN A 325 -13.38 -1.73 27.15
CA ASN A 325 -12.07 -1.23 26.69
C ASN A 325 -12.14 0.20 26.14
N GLN A 326 -13.06 1.04 26.63
CA GLN A 326 -13.29 2.41 26.13
C GLN A 326 -12.04 3.28 26.13
N GLU A 327 -11.15 3.11 27.12
CA GLU A 327 -9.90 3.88 27.26
C GLU A 327 -8.93 3.70 26.07
N VAL A 328 -9.08 2.62 25.31
CA VAL A 328 -8.23 2.34 24.14
C VAL A 328 -8.71 3.05 22.87
N PHE A 329 -9.96 3.55 22.89
CA PHE A 329 -10.61 4.23 21.76
C PHE A 329 -10.74 5.74 21.99
N ALA A 330 -10.38 6.23 23.18
CA ALA A 330 -10.31 7.65 23.53
C ALA A 330 -8.95 8.23 23.10
#